data_ff1a03a12a122fcd38a210f61236b13e
#
_entry.id   ff1a03a12a122fcd38a210f61236b13e
#
_cell.length_a   1.000
_cell.length_b   1.000
_cell.length_c   1.000
_cell.angle_alpha   90.00
_cell.angle_beta   90.00
_cell.angle_gamma   90.00
#
_symmetry.space_group_name_H-M   'P 1'
#
loop_
_entity.id
_entity.type
_entity.pdbx_description
1 polymer ?
#
loop_
_entity_poly.entity_id
_entity_poly.type
_entity_poly.pdbx_seq_one_letter_code
_entity_poly.pdbx_strand_id
1 'polypeptide(L)'
;MKFIKSFENICCDDVIQCVFDLNVLDLNVFKKLKEVGRSRADDLAKKMDRERSTVYRSLQKLTTCGLCTKETNTIETGGYYHVYSCIDAKHVKNRVETCVENWYTSMKGMIELFDS
;
A
#
# COMPACT_ATOMS: atom_id res chain seq x y z
N MET A 1 2.58 11.99 5.60
CA MET A 1 1.84 12.20 4.35
C MET A 1 2.56 13.22 3.49
N LYS A 2 2.71 12.96 2.22
CA LYS A 2 3.39 13.85 1.29
C LYS A 2 2.42 14.86 0.70
N PHE A 3 2.95 16.03 0.28
CA PHE A 3 2.13 17.01 -0.41
C PHE A 3 1.85 16.56 -1.84
N ILE A 4 0.62 16.84 -2.28
CA ILE A 4 0.21 16.65 -3.66
C ILE A 4 0.60 17.92 -4.42
N LYS A 5 1.38 17.75 -5.49
CA LYS A 5 1.98 18.88 -6.22
C LYS A 5 0.99 19.80 -6.90
N SER A 6 -0.13 19.26 -7.38
CA SER A 6 -1.13 20.04 -8.10
C SER A 6 -2.50 19.38 -7.94
N PHE A 7 -3.49 20.18 -7.58
CA PHE A 7 -4.87 19.69 -7.48
C PHE A 7 -5.51 19.47 -8.84
N GLU A 8 -4.99 20.09 -9.88
CA GLU A 8 -5.56 19.97 -11.23
C GLU A 8 -5.27 18.64 -11.90
N ASN A 9 -4.16 17.99 -11.51
CA ASN A 9 -3.68 16.75 -12.14
C ASN A 9 -3.67 15.56 -11.19
N ILE A 10 -4.43 15.64 -10.09
CA ILE A 10 -4.48 14.56 -9.10
C ILE A 10 -5.26 13.37 -9.68
N CYS A 11 -4.65 12.19 -9.61
CA CYS A 11 -5.32 10.93 -9.93
C CYS A 11 -5.34 10.02 -8.70
N CYS A 12 -6.04 8.88 -8.81
CA CYS A 12 -6.14 7.92 -7.69
C CYS A 12 -4.79 7.42 -7.22
N ASP A 13 -3.85 7.21 -8.14
CA ASP A 13 -2.50 6.75 -7.80
C ASP A 13 -1.77 7.78 -6.93
N ASP A 14 -1.91 9.06 -7.24
CA ASP A 14 -1.30 10.13 -6.44
C ASP A 14 -1.85 10.16 -5.02
N VAL A 15 -3.15 9.98 -4.88
CA VAL A 15 -3.79 9.97 -3.55
C VAL A 15 -3.29 8.79 -2.72
N ILE A 16 -3.28 7.59 -3.29
CA ILE A 16 -2.81 6.38 -2.61
C ILE A 16 -1.34 6.54 -2.20
N GLN A 17 -0.51 6.99 -3.13
CA GLN A 17 0.91 7.18 -2.88
C GLN A 17 1.16 8.20 -1.77
N CYS A 18 0.41 9.30 -1.79
CA CYS A 18 0.54 10.37 -0.81
C CYS A 18 0.06 9.92 0.59
N VAL A 19 -1.14 9.36 0.66
CA VAL A 19 -1.79 9.01 1.93
C VAL A 19 -0.99 7.94 2.68
N PHE A 20 -0.47 6.95 1.99
CA PHE A 20 0.25 5.83 2.61
C PHE A 20 1.77 5.99 2.53
N ASP A 21 2.26 7.12 2.05
CA ASP A 21 3.69 7.39 1.91
C ASP A 21 4.43 6.30 1.13
N LEU A 22 3.88 5.95 -0.03
CA LEU A 22 4.45 4.92 -0.89
C LEU A 22 5.36 5.56 -1.93
N ASN A 23 6.45 4.86 -2.28
CA ASN A 23 7.26 5.27 -3.41
C ASN A 23 6.68 4.68 -4.71
N VAL A 24 7.28 5.03 -5.84
CA VAL A 24 6.81 4.56 -7.15
C VAL A 24 6.85 3.04 -7.25
N LEU A 25 7.91 2.43 -6.71
CA LEU A 25 8.03 0.97 -6.73
C LEU A 25 6.93 0.30 -5.91
N ASP A 26 6.65 0.83 -4.71
CA ASP A 26 5.57 0.30 -3.86
C ASP A 26 4.24 0.33 -4.60
N LEU A 27 3.96 1.45 -5.28
CA LEU A 27 2.74 1.59 -6.06
C LEU A 27 2.69 0.58 -7.19
N ASN A 28 3.81 0.40 -7.91
CA ASN A 28 3.90 -0.56 -9.01
C ASN A 28 3.70 -2.00 -8.52
N VAL A 29 4.24 -2.34 -7.36
CA VAL A 29 4.03 -3.66 -6.74
C VAL A 29 2.54 -3.85 -6.42
N PHE A 30 1.92 -2.86 -5.84
CA PHE A 30 0.49 -2.89 -5.52
C PHE A 30 -0.35 -3.11 -6.78
N LYS A 31 -0.08 -2.34 -7.84
CA LYS A 31 -0.81 -2.44 -9.10
C LYS A 31 -0.61 -3.80 -9.77
N LYS A 32 0.62 -4.31 -9.75
CA LYS A 32 0.91 -5.62 -10.34
C LYS A 32 0.23 -6.75 -9.56
N LEU A 33 0.26 -6.69 -8.24
CA LEU A 33 -0.41 -7.68 -7.40
C LEU A 33 -1.92 -7.64 -7.65
N LYS A 34 -2.50 -6.47 -7.77
CA LYS A 34 -3.93 -6.32 -8.08
C LYS A 34 -4.28 -6.95 -9.43
N GLU A 35 -3.40 -6.81 -10.42
CA GLU A 35 -3.58 -7.38 -11.76
C GLU A 35 -3.55 -8.91 -11.73
N VAL A 36 -2.61 -9.51 -11.00
CA VAL A 36 -2.47 -10.97 -10.93
C VAL A 36 -3.41 -11.63 -9.93
N GLY A 37 -3.92 -10.86 -8.97
CA GLY A 37 -4.86 -11.32 -7.95
C GLY A 37 -4.19 -11.82 -6.68
N ARG A 38 -3.47 -12.91 -6.73
CA ARG A 38 -2.75 -13.50 -5.60
C ARG A 38 -1.37 -13.95 -6.05
N SER A 39 -0.37 -13.75 -5.21
CA SER A 39 0.99 -14.16 -5.59
C SER A 39 1.89 -14.32 -4.37
N ARG A 40 2.88 -15.19 -4.51
CA ARG A 40 4.04 -15.23 -3.64
C ARG A 40 4.98 -14.10 -4.06
N ALA A 41 5.84 -13.66 -3.14
CA ALA A 41 6.81 -12.61 -3.43
C ALA A 41 7.76 -13.01 -4.57
N ASP A 42 8.21 -14.27 -4.60
CA ASP A 42 9.10 -14.77 -5.64
C ASP A 42 8.50 -14.68 -7.02
N ASP A 43 7.25 -15.11 -7.16
CA ASP A 43 6.55 -15.10 -8.44
C ASP A 43 6.27 -13.70 -8.93
N LEU A 44 5.88 -12.82 -8.01
CA LEU A 44 5.61 -11.43 -8.34
C LEU A 44 6.89 -10.72 -8.79
N ALA A 45 8.00 -10.99 -8.11
CA ALA A 45 9.30 -10.43 -8.47
C ALA A 45 9.73 -10.83 -9.88
N LYS A 46 9.50 -12.09 -10.24
CA LYS A 46 9.79 -12.58 -11.60
C LYS A 46 8.94 -11.87 -12.65
N LYS A 47 7.66 -11.68 -12.36
CA LYS A 47 6.74 -10.98 -13.28
C LYS A 47 7.09 -9.51 -13.45
N MET A 48 7.70 -8.91 -12.44
CA MET A 48 8.11 -7.50 -12.48
C MET A 48 9.55 -7.31 -12.92
N ASP A 49 10.28 -8.39 -13.13
CA ASP A 49 11.72 -8.37 -13.43
C ASP A 49 12.48 -7.58 -12.37
N ARG A 50 12.22 -7.90 -11.11
CA ARG A 50 12.85 -7.27 -9.95
C ARG A 50 13.37 -8.34 -9.00
N GLU A 51 14.27 -7.93 -8.11
CA GLU A 51 14.78 -8.84 -7.08
C GLU A 51 13.69 -9.14 -6.04
N ARG A 52 13.69 -10.40 -5.55
CA ARG A 52 12.72 -10.83 -4.56
C ARG A 52 12.74 -9.96 -3.30
N SER A 53 13.92 -9.63 -2.80
CA SER A 53 14.05 -8.81 -1.58
C SER A 53 13.42 -7.43 -1.74
N THR A 54 13.54 -6.85 -2.92
CA THR A 54 12.97 -5.55 -3.23
C THR A 54 11.44 -5.60 -3.22
N VAL A 55 10.88 -6.60 -3.91
CA VAL A 55 9.42 -6.79 -3.96
C VAL A 55 8.87 -7.18 -2.59
N TYR A 56 9.60 -8.01 -1.86
CA TYR A 56 9.21 -8.42 -0.50
C TYR A 56 9.07 -7.21 0.43
N ARG A 57 10.01 -6.26 0.39
CA ARG A 57 9.93 -5.05 1.22
C ARG A 57 8.70 -4.20 0.89
N SER A 58 8.40 -4.06 -0.40
CA SER A 58 7.19 -3.35 -0.82
C SER A 58 5.93 -4.06 -0.34
N LEU A 59 5.88 -5.39 -0.45
CA LEU A 59 4.74 -6.18 0.02
C LEU A 59 4.56 -6.06 1.53
N GLN A 60 5.65 -6.06 2.30
CA GLN A 60 5.58 -5.85 3.74
C GLN A 60 5.01 -4.48 4.08
N LYS A 61 5.47 -3.45 3.39
CA LYS A 61 4.98 -2.08 3.59
C LYS A 61 3.49 -1.97 3.27
N LEU A 62 3.07 -2.54 2.15
CA LEU A 62 1.67 -2.56 1.73
C LEU A 62 0.78 -3.33 2.71
N THR A 63 1.29 -4.43 3.25
CA THR A 63 0.58 -5.21 4.25
C THR A 63 0.44 -4.45 5.57
N THR A 64 1.52 -3.79 6.00
CA THR A 64 1.52 -3.00 7.23
C THR A 64 0.53 -1.85 7.18
N CYS A 65 0.41 -1.18 6.04
CA CYS A 65 -0.55 -0.07 5.91
C CYS A 65 -1.98 -0.54 5.58
N GLY A 66 -2.19 -1.84 5.44
CA GLY A 66 -3.52 -2.41 5.27
C GLY A 66 -4.04 -2.44 3.84
N LEU A 67 -3.20 -2.19 2.84
CA LEU A 67 -3.58 -2.25 1.43
C LEU A 67 -3.51 -3.67 0.87
N CYS A 68 -2.72 -4.53 1.50
CA CYS A 68 -2.59 -5.93 1.12
C CYS A 68 -2.76 -6.83 2.33
N THR A 69 -3.12 -8.07 2.09
CA THR A 69 -3.20 -9.11 3.11
C THR A 69 -2.20 -10.20 2.81
N LYS A 70 -1.74 -10.87 3.86
CA LYS A 70 -0.79 -11.96 3.77
C LYS A 70 -1.43 -13.21 4.37
N GLU A 71 -1.45 -14.28 3.59
CA GLU A 71 -1.93 -15.59 4.04
C GLU A 71 -0.76 -16.54 4.09
N THR A 72 -0.64 -17.28 5.20
CA THR A 72 0.43 -18.27 5.37
C THR A 72 -0.14 -19.66 5.10
N ASN A 73 0.52 -20.40 4.20
CA ASN A 73 0.15 -21.76 3.85
C ASN A 73 1.28 -22.71 4.21
N THR A 74 0.93 -23.94 4.61
CA THR A 74 1.91 -24.97 4.94
C THR A 74 2.15 -25.87 3.74
N ILE A 75 3.39 -26.42 3.69
CA ILE A 75 3.79 -27.37 2.68
C ILE A 75 3.82 -28.76 3.34
N GLU A 76 3.28 -29.79 2.67
CA GLU A 76 3.19 -31.15 3.21
C GLU A 76 4.56 -31.72 3.62
N THR A 77 5.61 -31.36 2.89
CA THR A 77 6.96 -31.84 3.16
C THR A 77 7.67 -31.03 4.24
N GLY A 78 7.01 -30.07 4.85
CA GLY A 78 7.56 -29.19 5.87
C GLY A 78 7.80 -27.79 5.34
N GLY A 79 7.75 -26.80 6.26
CA GLY A 79 7.90 -25.40 5.91
C GLY A 79 6.57 -24.72 5.56
N TYR A 80 6.67 -23.46 5.21
CA TYR A 80 5.51 -22.64 4.89
C TYR A 80 5.88 -21.58 3.86
N TYR A 81 4.86 -20.98 3.27
CA TYR A 81 5.05 -19.87 2.33
C TYR A 81 3.91 -18.87 2.51
N HIS A 82 4.16 -17.64 2.08
CA HIS A 82 3.19 -16.56 2.17
C HIS A 82 2.63 -16.21 0.81
N VAL A 83 1.32 -15.97 0.76
CA VAL A 83 0.62 -15.52 -0.44
C VAL A 83 0.03 -14.15 -0.12
N TYR A 84 0.27 -13.19 -1.00
CA TYR A 84 -0.20 -11.82 -0.86
C TYR A 84 -1.33 -11.55 -1.82
N SER A 85 -2.29 -10.72 -1.39
CA SER A 85 -3.37 -10.24 -2.23
C SER A 85 -3.74 -8.82 -1.81
N CYS A 86 -4.29 -8.05 -2.75
CA CYS A 86 -4.75 -6.70 -2.46
C CYS A 86 -6.15 -6.73 -1.85
N ILE A 87 -6.45 -5.77 -1.00
CA ILE A 87 -7.82 -5.54 -0.57
C ILE A 87 -8.61 -4.98 -1.76
N ASP A 88 -9.93 -5.12 -1.74
CA ASP A 88 -10.76 -4.65 -2.83
C ASP A 88 -10.85 -3.10 -2.86
N ALA A 89 -11.35 -2.56 -3.98
CA ALA A 89 -11.43 -1.13 -4.20
C ALA A 89 -12.23 -0.41 -3.11
N LYS A 90 -13.30 -1.03 -2.62
CA LYS A 90 -14.13 -0.46 -1.56
C LYS A 90 -13.33 -0.30 -0.26
N HIS A 91 -12.56 -1.32 0.11
CA HIS A 91 -11.72 -1.27 1.31
C HIS A 91 -10.58 -0.27 1.15
N VAL A 92 -9.98 -0.17 -0.04
CA VAL A 92 -8.95 0.85 -0.32
C VAL A 92 -9.54 2.25 -0.10
N LYS A 93 -10.72 2.50 -0.65
CA LYS A 93 -11.42 3.78 -0.49
C LYS A 93 -11.64 4.10 1.00
N ASN A 94 -12.14 3.13 1.76
CA ASN A 94 -12.39 3.31 3.19
C ASN A 94 -11.11 3.61 3.96
N ARG A 95 -10.01 2.94 3.63
CA ARG A 95 -8.71 3.20 4.27
C ARG A 95 -8.21 4.60 3.97
N VAL A 96 -8.33 5.03 2.71
CA VAL A 96 -7.94 6.39 2.30
C VAL A 96 -8.76 7.42 3.05
N GLU A 97 -10.07 7.26 3.09
CA GLU A 97 -10.96 8.19 3.80
C GLU A 97 -10.60 8.30 5.28
N THR A 98 -10.37 7.17 5.94
CA THR A 98 -9.98 7.16 7.36
C THR A 98 -8.67 7.90 7.58
N CYS A 99 -7.67 7.64 6.74
CA CYS A 99 -6.36 8.31 6.86
C CYS A 99 -6.47 9.82 6.64
N VAL A 100 -7.26 10.25 5.65
CA VAL A 100 -7.47 11.67 5.37
C VAL A 100 -8.21 12.35 6.53
N GLU A 101 -9.24 11.71 7.08
CA GLU A 101 -9.98 12.24 8.22
C GLU A 101 -9.09 12.39 9.45
N ASN A 102 -8.27 11.39 9.74
CA ASN A 102 -7.34 11.44 10.87
C ASN A 102 -6.31 12.55 10.68
N TRP A 103 -5.78 12.67 9.47
CA TRP A 103 -4.83 13.72 9.13
C TRP A 103 -5.47 15.11 9.28
N TYR A 104 -6.69 15.29 8.77
CA TYR A 104 -7.42 16.54 8.89
C TYR A 104 -7.63 16.95 10.35
N THR A 105 -8.06 16.01 11.17
CA THR A 105 -8.28 16.23 12.60
C THR A 105 -6.99 16.66 13.30
N SER A 106 -5.89 15.96 13.01
CA SER A 106 -4.58 16.28 13.59
C SER A 106 -4.10 17.66 13.17
N MET A 107 -4.22 17.98 11.90
CA MET A 107 -3.78 19.28 11.39
C MET A 107 -4.62 20.41 11.94
N LYS A 108 -5.93 20.22 12.06
CA LYS A 108 -6.82 21.21 12.64
C LYS A 108 -6.45 21.50 14.11
N GLY A 109 -6.15 20.45 14.87
CA GLY A 109 -5.70 20.61 16.25
C GLY A 109 -4.41 21.41 16.35
N MET A 110 -3.47 21.17 15.44
CA MET A 110 -2.20 21.90 15.41
C MET A 110 -2.40 23.37 15.01
N ILE A 111 -3.31 23.63 14.09
CA ILE A 111 -3.64 25.01 13.68
C ILE A 111 -4.17 25.81 14.85
N GLU A 112 -4.98 25.21 15.71
CA GLU A 112 -5.54 25.88 16.89
C GLU A 112 -4.44 26.33 17.86
N LEU A 113 -3.30 25.66 17.88
CA LEU A 113 -2.17 26.02 18.73
C LEU A 113 -1.51 27.36 18.31
N PHE A 114 -1.70 27.79 17.08
CA PHE A 114 -1.13 29.05 16.61
C PHE A 114 -1.80 30.26 17.23
N ASP A 115 -2.99 30.11 17.76
CA ASP A 115 -3.78 31.20 18.37
C ASP A 115 -3.54 31.35 19.88
N SER A 116 -2.75 30.46 20.46
CA SER A 116 -2.50 30.46 21.91
C SER A 116 -1.24 31.21 22.32
#